data_a717b9f301868d3e870c7613f1b28071
#
_entry.id   a717b9f301868d3e870c7613f1b28071
#
_cell.length_a   1.000
_cell.length_b   1.000
_cell.length_c   1.000
_cell.angle_alpha   90.00
_cell.angle_beta   90.00
_cell.angle_gamma   90.00
#
_symmetry.space_group_name_H-M   'P 1'
#
loop_
_entity.id
_entity.type
_entity.pdbx_description
1 polymer ?
#
loop_
_entity_poly.entity_id
_entity_poly.type
_entity_poly.pdbx_seq_one_letter_code
_entity_poly.pdbx_strand_id
1 'polypeptide(L)'
;MKNTSLYNEHQHTLPGPDDITRHELGNGITVLTRSNHNSPTLSIKGYLKTGSLLDPNDKLGLSYLTASGLMNGTAQHNFQSLYNEVESVGASLNFSAGTLTTSFSAHCLREDMMLILKLISECLRSPTFPEKDFNRQKNQMLTALAIRAQDTAAMAALLFDQIIYAGHPYARPEEGFPETIQTITREDTVQFYKDTFGPEGMVVAVVGAIDPETAIEALKGTLGDWNNPNQQLLPEIPTIGPIQKTTQKSLSIPGKSQADLVVGCTAPERLSPDYYPLQVGNNILGQFGMMGRLGKRVREESGLAYYVYSSLSSSWGPGAWEMIAGVNPQSVETVVEMITEEIREFVSEPVTEEELSDSKSYYLGRLPLLLESNSGVAISLLNLEHFKLGLDFFQTYPQKIQAITAEEILLTTRKYLNPDQLAVAIAGP
;
A
#
# COMPACT_ATOMS: atom_id res chain seq x y z
N MET A 1 -2.90 34.47 -2.27
CA MET A 1 -4.30 34.82 -1.94
C MET A 1 -5.37 34.33 -2.93
N LYS A 2 -5.04 33.79 -4.12
CA LYS A 2 -6.05 33.31 -5.11
C LYS A 2 -6.57 31.87 -4.91
N ASN A 3 -5.90 31.05 -4.13
CA ASN A 3 -6.29 29.62 -3.98
C ASN A 3 -7.30 29.31 -2.84
N THR A 4 -7.52 30.24 -1.91
CA THR A 4 -8.43 30.00 -0.78
C THR A 4 -9.91 30.03 -1.19
N SER A 5 -10.27 30.74 -2.27
CA SER A 5 -11.66 30.86 -2.73
C SER A 5 -12.15 29.59 -3.48
N LEU A 6 -11.30 28.96 -4.30
CA LEU A 6 -11.63 27.72 -5.01
C LEU A 6 -11.81 26.55 -4.04
N TYR A 7 -11.10 26.57 -2.91
CA TYR A 7 -11.18 25.52 -1.90
C TYR A 7 -12.51 25.55 -1.13
N ASN A 8 -13.01 26.74 -0.82
CA ASN A 8 -14.29 26.91 -0.11
C ASN A 8 -15.51 26.49 -0.96
N GLU A 9 -15.43 26.61 -2.29
CA GLU A 9 -16.50 26.18 -3.20
C GLU A 9 -16.58 24.65 -3.34
N HIS A 10 -15.48 23.92 -3.11
CA HIS A 10 -15.43 22.45 -3.25
C HIS A 10 -15.65 21.68 -1.93
N GLN A 11 -15.71 22.33 -0.78
CA GLN A 11 -15.92 21.67 0.50
C GLN A 11 -17.24 20.86 0.56
N HIS A 12 -18.27 21.29 -0.18
CA HIS A 12 -19.56 20.60 -0.26
C HIS A 12 -19.55 19.34 -1.15
N THR A 13 -18.46 19.07 -1.86
CA THR A 13 -18.32 17.90 -2.75
C THR A 13 -17.42 16.81 -2.20
N LEU A 14 -16.70 17.08 -1.09
CA LEU A 14 -15.85 16.09 -0.46
C LEU A 14 -16.70 15.05 0.30
N PRO A 15 -16.36 13.76 0.20
CA PRO A 15 -17.04 12.72 0.95
C PRO A 15 -17.04 13.01 2.47
N GLY A 16 -18.16 12.75 3.12
CA GLY A 16 -18.29 12.99 4.54
C GLY A 16 -19.41 12.17 5.19
N PRO A 17 -19.70 12.43 6.48
CA PRO A 17 -20.73 11.67 7.22
C PRO A 17 -22.11 11.72 6.61
N ASP A 18 -22.42 12.74 5.81
CA ASP A 18 -23.75 12.95 5.21
C ASP A 18 -23.96 12.10 3.95
N ASP A 19 -22.91 11.66 3.27
CA ASP A 19 -22.97 10.92 2.01
C ASP A 19 -22.22 9.58 2.03
N ILE A 20 -21.55 9.25 3.15
CA ILE A 20 -20.94 7.94 3.40
C ILE A 20 -21.81 7.17 4.39
N THR A 21 -22.32 6.02 3.97
CA THR A 21 -23.01 5.11 4.88
C THR A 21 -22.02 4.04 5.36
N ARG A 22 -21.89 3.88 6.69
CA ARG A 22 -21.15 2.78 7.34
C ARG A 22 -22.14 1.86 8.03
N HIS A 23 -22.08 0.59 7.71
CA HIS A 23 -22.92 -0.45 8.29
C HIS A 23 -22.07 -1.68 8.67
N GLU A 24 -22.39 -2.31 9.79
CA GLU A 24 -21.72 -3.54 10.23
C GLU A 24 -22.70 -4.71 10.15
N LEU A 25 -22.34 -5.74 9.39
CA LEU A 25 -23.12 -6.97 9.29
C LEU A 25 -22.92 -7.82 10.54
N GLY A 26 -23.89 -8.69 10.82
CA GLY A 26 -23.89 -9.53 12.03
C GLY A 26 -22.71 -10.52 12.14
N ASN A 27 -21.94 -10.71 11.08
CA ASN A 27 -20.75 -11.57 11.04
C ASN A 27 -19.42 -10.80 11.10
N GLY A 28 -19.44 -9.49 11.41
CA GLY A 28 -18.27 -8.65 11.58
C GLY A 28 -17.72 -7.98 10.31
N ILE A 29 -18.42 -8.11 9.16
CA ILE A 29 -18.09 -7.37 7.94
C ILE A 29 -18.53 -5.91 8.08
N THR A 30 -17.62 -4.97 7.89
CA THR A 30 -17.97 -3.55 7.76
C THR A 30 -18.20 -3.20 6.30
N VAL A 31 -19.35 -2.60 6.00
CA VAL A 31 -19.75 -2.13 4.68
C VAL A 31 -19.71 -0.60 4.66
N LEU A 32 -19.00 -0.04 3.68
CA LEU A 32 -18.95 1.39 3.40
C LEU A 32 -19.56 1.64 2.03
N THR A 33 -20.49 2.58 1.93
CA THR A 33 -21.11 2.90 0.64
C THR A 33 -21.16 4.40 0.39
N ARG A 34 -21.02 4.79 -0.86
CA ARG A 34 -21.26 6.14 -1.34
C ARG A 34 -21.92 6.10 -2.72
N SER A 35 -23.08 6.73 -2.85
CA SER A 35 -23.81 6.80 -4.13
C SER A 35 -23.17 7.80 -5.09
N ASN A 36 -23.07 7.42 -6.37
CA ASN A 36 -22.71 8.31 -7.48
C ASN A 36 -23.46 7.90 -8.74
N HIS A 37 -24.62 8.48 -8.96
CA HIS A 37 -25.49 8.15 -10.09
C HIS A 37 -25.10 8.84 -11.41
N ASN A 38 -24.01 9.62 -11.43
CA ASN A 38 -23.51 10.27 -12.66
C ASN A 38 -22.80 9.28 -13.62
N SER A 39 -22.46 8.09 -13.14
CA SER A 39 -21.89 7.02 -13.94
C SER A 39 -22.62 5.70 -13.64
N PRO A 40 -22.93 4.87 -14.65
CA PRO A 40 -23.61 3.59 -14.43
C PRO A 40 -22.72 2.51 -13.79
N THR A 41 -21.46 2.84 -13.48
CA THR A 41 -20.46 1.91 -12.99
C THR A 41 -20.46 1.78 -11.48
N LEU A 42 -20.02 0.62 -10.99
CA LEU A 42 -19.71 0.34 -9.60
C LEU A 42 -18.25 -0.02 -9.42
N SER A 43 -17.66 0.47 -8.34
CA SER A 43 -16.39 -0.01 -7.81
C SER A 43 -16.66 -0.72 -6.49
N ILE A 44 -16.33 -2.01 -6.44
CA ILE A 44 -16.45 -2.86 -5.24
C ILE A 44 -15.04 -3.22 -4.83
N LYS A 45 -14.62 -2.77 -3.67
CA LYS A 45 -13.29 -3.05 -3.14
C LYS A 45 -13.41 -3.51 -1.69
N GLY A 46 -12.47 -4.33 -1.26
CA GLY A 46 -12.46 -4.75 0.13
C GLY A 46 -11.13 -5.37 0.52
N TYR A 47 -11.01 -5.65 1.81
CA TYR A 47 -9.89 -6.40 2.34
C TYR A 47 -10.34 -7.30 3.49
N LEU A 48 -9.60 -8.38 3.66
CA LEU A 48 -9.65 -9.27 4.81
C LEU A 48 -8.38 -9.05 5.64
N LYS A 49 -8.45 -9.24 6.95
CA LYS A 49 -7.29 -9.15 7.86
C LYS A 49 -6.48 -10.44 7.84
N THR A 50 -5.93 -10.76 6.67
CA THR A 50 -5.02 -11.89 6.44
C THR A 50 -3.96 -11.48 5.42
N GLY A 51 -2.69 -11.78 5.67
CA GLY A 51 -1.58 -11.38 4.81
C GLY A 51 -0.29 -12.07 5.22
N SER A 52 0.84 -11.63 4.66
CA SER A 52 2.14 -12.29 4.84
C SER A 52 2.69 -12.22 6.28
N LEU A 53 2.09 -11.39 7.13
CA LEU A 53 2.39 -11.40 8.56
C LEU A 53 2.09 -12.76 9.21
N LEU A 54 1.11 -13.49 8.67
CA LEU A 54 0.71 -14.83 9.13
C LEU A 54 1.51 -15.97 8.48
N ASP A 55 2.39 -15.68 7.51
CA ASP A 55 3.21 -16.70 6.87
C ASP A 55 4.19 -17.33 7.87
N PRO A 56 4.27 -18.66 7.98
CA PRO A 56 5.35 -19.32 8.69
C PRO A 56 6.71 -18.95 8.10
N ASN A 57 7.75 -18.86 8.94
CA ASN A 57 9.08 -18.44 8.51
C ASN A 57 9.69 -19.34 7.41
N ASP A 58 9.36 -20.61 7.38
CA ASP A 58 9.79 -21.60 6.38
C ASP A 58 8.90 -21.63 5.13
N LYS A 59 7.79 -20.85 5.12
CA LYS A 59 6.79 -20.81 4.04
C LYS A 59 6.41 -19.36 3.66
N LEU A 60 7.38 -18.45 3.67
CA LEU A 60 7.14 -17.08 3.23
C LEU A 60 6.65 -17.06 1.77
N GLY A 61 5.60 -16.28 1.49
CA GLY A 61 4.88 -16.22 0.23
C GLY A 61 3.64 -17.11 0.18
N LEU A 62 3.31 -17.81 1.27
CA LEU A 62 2.13 -18.67 1.34
C LEU A 62 0.82 -17.86 1.21
N SER A 63 0.73 -16.73 1.89
CA SER A 63 -0.41 -15.81 1.78
C SER A 63 -0.59 -15.29 0.36
N TYR A 64 0.52 -14.96 -0.32
CA TYR A 64 0.51 -14.49 -1.70
C TYR A 64 0.00 -15.58 -2.66
N LEU A 65 0.51 -16.82 -2.56
CA LEU A 65 0.03 -17.96 -3.34
C LEU A 65 -1.45 -18.26 -3.06
N THR A 66 -1.88 -18.12 -1.80
CA THR A 66 -3.27 -18.35 -1.41
C THR A 66 -4.19 -17.30 -2.04
N ALA A 67 -3.88 -16.00 -1.88
CA ALA A 67 -4.70 -14.93 -2.42
C ALA A 67 -4.81 -14.99 -3.96
N SER A 68 -3.68 -15.19 -4.65
CA SER A 68 -3.66 -15.31 -6.10
C SER A 68 -4.38 -16.59 -6.58
N GLY A 69 -4.48 -17.62 -5.74
CA GLY A 69 -5.17 -18.88 -6.03
C GLY A 69 -6.69 -18.81 -5.94
N LEU A 70 -7.27 -17.77 -5.32
CA LEU A 70 -8.74 -17.67 -5.11
C LEU A 70 -9.54 -17.72 -6.41
N MET A 71 -8.99 -17.19 -7.50
CA MET A 71 -9.63 -17.19 -8.83
C MET A 71 -9.26 -18.39 -9.69
N ASN A 72 -8.46 -19.34 -9.21
CA ASN A 72 -8.08 -20.50 -9.98
C ASN A 72 -9.18 -21.58 -10.07
N GLY A 73 -10.21 -21.47 -9.24
CA GLY A 73 -11.40 -22.32 -9.24
C GLY A 73 -12.14 -22.26 -7.92
N THR A 74 -13.44 -22.41 -8.01
CA THR A 74 -14.36 -22.48 -6.88
C THR A 74 -15.11 -23.82 -6.90
N ALA A 75 -15.99 -24.04 -5.93
CA ALA A 75 -16.86 -25.23 -5.94
C ALA A 75 -17.84 -25.27 -7.15
N GLN A 76 -18.10 -24.11 -7.78
CA GLN A 76 -19.06 -23.98 -8.89
C GLN A 76 -18.39 -23.71 -10.23
N HIS A 77 -17.21 -23.04 -10.24
CA HIS A 77 -16.51 -22.62 -11.44
C HIS A 77 -15.07 -23.14 -11.48
N ASN A 78 -14.64 -23.62 -12.63
CA ASN A 78 -13.21 -23.77 -12.90
C ASN A 78 -12.60 -22.41 -13.32
N PHE A 79 -11.28 -22.36 -13.47
CA PHE A 79 -10.55 -21.16 -13.88
C PHE A 79 -11.18 -20.49 -15.11
N GLN A 80 -11.38 -21.24 -16.18
CA GLN A 80 -11.87 -20.69 -17.47
C GLN A 80 -13.30 -20.15 -17.35
N SER A 81 -14.20 -20.89 -16.67
CA SER A 81 -15.59 -20.47 -16.54
C SER A 81 -15.72 -19.24 -15.63
N LEU A 82 -14.90 -19.15 -14.55
CA LEU A 82 -14.90 -17.97 -13.67
C LEU A 82 -14.49 -16.70 -14.43
N TYR A 83 -13.40 -16.77 -15.21
CA TYR A 83 -12.96 -15.63 -16.03
C TYR A 83 -13.96 -15.29 -17.12
N ASN A 84 -14.55 -16.30 -17.78
CA ASN A 84 -15.56 -16.05 -18.79
C ASN A 84 -16.81 -15.33 -18.23
N GLU A 85 -17.25 -15.67 -17.01
CA GLU A 85 -18.37 -14.97 -16.35
C GLU A 85 -18.03 -13.49 -16.11
N VAL A 86 -16.85 -13.20 -15.59
CA VAL A 86 -16.39 -11.82 -15.32
C VAL A 86 -16.26 -11.04 -16.63
N GLU A 87 -15.58 -11.61 -17.63
CA GLU A 87 -15.27 -10.93 -18.90
C GLU A 87 -16.50 -10.78 -19.80
N SER A 88 -17.48 -11.69 -19.72
CA SER A 88 -18.72 -11.64 -20.53
C SER A 88 -19.54 -10.38 -20.32
N VAL A 89 -19.43 -9.76 -19.14
CA VAL A 89 -20.11 -8.50 -18.80
C VAL A 89 -19.13 -7.30 -18.77
N GLY A 90 -17.92 -7.46 -19.30
CA GLY A 90 -16.92 -6.39 -19.32
C GLY A 90 -16.44 -5.95 -17.92
N ALA A 91 -16.64 -6.80 -16.92
CA ALA A 91 -16.23 -6.53 -15.54
C ALA A 91 -14.75 -6.92 -15.31
N SER A 92 -14.23 -6.52 -14.15
CA SER A 92 -12.95 -7.00 -13.63
C SER A 92 -13.10 -7.48 -12.20
N LEU A 93 -12.33 -8.50 -11.83
CA LEU A 93 -12.20 -9.01 -10.46
C LEU A 93 -10.76 -9.46 -10.23
N ASN A 94 -10.16 -9.00 -9.13
CA ASN A 94 -8.79 -9.35 -8.75
C ASN A 94 -8.66 -9.49 -7.24
N PHE A 95 -7.74 -10.37 -6.80
CA PHE A 95 -7.31 -10.52 -5.42
C PHE A 95 -5.80 -10.31 -5.31
N SER A 96 -5.35 -9.76 -4.19
CA SER A 96 -3.93 -9.47 -3.94
C SER A 96 -3.65 -9.57 -2.44
N ALA A 97 -2.56 -10.25 -2.07
CA ALA A 97 -2.07 -10.25 -0.70
C ALA A 97 -1.10 -9.10 -0.48
N GLY A 98 -1.13 -8.54 0.71
CA GLY A 98 -0.14 -7.63 1.26
C GLY A 98 0.32 -8.14 2.63
N THR A 99 1.08 -7.32 3.35
CA THR A 99 1.61 -7.70 4.67
C THR A 99 0.51 -7.98 5.69
N LEU A 100 -0.49 -7.11 5.78
CA LEU A 100 -1.55 -7.14 6.80
C LEU A 100 -2.90 -7.58 6.25
N THR A 101 -3.11 -7.50 4.96
CA THR A 101 -4.43 -7.70 4.37
C THR A 101 -4.35 -8.46 3.05
N THR A 102 -5.35 -9.28 2.79
CA THR A 102 -5.68 -9.71 1.43
C THR A 102 -6.80 -8.83 0.92
N SER A 103 -6.55 -8.11 -0.16
CA SER A 103 -7.49 -7.20 -0.78
C SER A 103 -8.15 -7.83 -2.02
N PHE A 104 -9.34 -7.33 -2.34
CA PHE A 104 -9.98 -7.60 -3.61
C PHE A 104 -10.51 -6.31 -4.24
N SER A 105 -10.59 -6.31 -5.55
CA SER A 105 -11.17 -5.20 -6.30
C SER A 105 -11.95 -5.71 -7.48
N ALA A 106 -13.15 -5.16 -7.67
CA ALA A 106 -13.99 -5.39 -8.82
C ALA A 106 -14.54 -4.08 -9.38
N HIS A 107 -14.76 -4.08 -10.70
CA HIS A 107 -15.39 -2.99 -11.42
C HIS A 107 -16.41 -3.57 -12.38
N CYS A 108 -17.65 -3.07 -12.36
CA CYS A 108 -18.75 -3.58 -13.18
C CYS A 108 -19.80 -2.49 -13.43
N LEU A 109 -20.76 -2.78 -14.29
CA LEU A 109 -21.99 -2.01 -14.38
C LEU A 109 -22.93 -2.34 -13.20
N ARG A 110 -23.83 -1.41 -12.88
CA ARG A 110 -24.83 -1.60 -11.81
C ARG A 110 -25.65 -2.88 -11.99
N GLU A 111 -26.05 -3.19 -13.21
CA GLU A 111 -26.87 -4.35 -13.55
C GLU A 111 -26.17 -5.69 -13.27
N ASP A 112 -24.82 -5.70 -13.33
CA ASP A 112 -23.99 -6.89 -13.14
C ASP A 112 -23.52 -7.07 -11.69
N MET A 113 -23.87 -6.15 -10.78
CA MET A 113 -23.41 -6.16 -9.40
C MET A 113 -23.66 -7.51 -8.71
N MET A 114 -24.86 -8.07 -8.86
CA MET A 114 -25.20 -9.33 -8.20
C MET A 114 -24.41 -10.52 -8.71
N LEU A 115 -24.06 -10.55 -10.01
CA LEU A 115 -23.17 -11.54 -10.58
C LEU A 115 -21.78 -11.42 -9.93
N ILE A 116 -21.21 -10.21 -9.93
CA ILE A 116 -19.87 -9.97 -9.40
C ILE A 116 -19.79 -10.24 -7.89
N LEU A 117 -20.79 -9.84 -7.10
CA LEU A 117 -20.83 -10.16 -5.66
C LEU A 117 -20.91 -11.66 -5.39
N LYS A 118 -21.65 -12.43 -6.21
CA LYS A 118 -21.68 -13.88 -6.11
C LYS A 118 -20.31 -14.48 -6.41
N LEU A 119 -19.64 -14.03 -7.48
CA LEU A 119 -18.30 -14.52 -7.82
C LEU A 119 -17.26 -14.15 -6.74
N ILE A 120 -17.30 -12.94 -6.18
CA ILE A 120 -16.49 -12.57 -5.01
C ILE A 120 -16.77 -13.53 -3.85
N SER A 121 -18.03 -13.76 -3.53
CA SER A 121 -18.42 -14.66 -2.45
C SER A 121 -17.93 -16.09 -2.68
N GLU A 122 -18.05 -16.62 -3.90
CA GLU A 122 -17.54 -17.95 -4.23
C GLU A 122 -16.01 -18.04 -4.08
N CYS A 123 -15.27 -17.07 -4.61
CA CYS A 123 -13.81 -17.00 -4.49
C CYS A 123 -13.37 -16.94 -3.02
N LEU A 124 -14.09 -16.19 -2.18
CA LEU A 124 -13.76 -16.02 -0.77
C LEU A 124 -14.18 -17.21 0.11
N ARG A 125 -15.28 -17.90 -0.23
CA ARG A 125 -15.91 -18.90 0.65
C ARG A 125 -15.64 -20.34 0.25
N SER A 126 -15.39 -20.60 -1.01
CA SER A 126 -15.28 -21.97 -1.53
C SER A 126 -14.23 -22.15 -2.64
N PRO A 127 -13.02 -21.56 -2.50
CA PRO A 127 -11.95 -21.81 -3.46
C PRO A 127 -11.50 -23.26 -3.37
N THR A 128 -11.14 -23.86 -4.52
CA THR A 128 -10.75 -25.28 -4.59
C THR A 128 -9.26 -25.51 -4.76
N PHE A 129 -8.52 -24.48 -5.15
CA PHE A 129 -7.08 -24.54 -5.41
C PHE A 129 -6.69 -25.78 -6.25
N PRO A 130 -7.15 -25.90 -7.51
CA PRO A 130 -6.86 -27.08 -8.32
C PRO A 130 -5.37 -27.26 -8.48
N GLU A 131 -4.88 -28.49 -8.35
CA GLU A 131 -3.45 -28.79 -8.31
C GLU A 131 -2.68 -28.30 -9.56
N LYS A 132 -3.29 -28.46 -10.75
CA LYS A 132 -2.73 -27.96 -12.00
C LYS A 132 -2.50 -26.46 -11.97
N ASP A 133 -3.47 -25.70 -11.47
CA ASP A 133 -3.42 -24.25 -11.44
C ASP A 133 -2.51 -23.74 -10.31
N PHE A 134 -2.51 -24.42 -9.17
CA PHE A 134 -1.54 -24.18 -8.10
C PHE A 134 -0.09 -24.33 -8.60
N ASN A 135 0.22 -25.44 -9.28
CA ASN A 135 1.55 -25.68 -9.82
C ASN A 135 1.95 -24.65 -10.90
N ARG A 136 1.02 -24.27 -11.76
CA ARG A 136 1.24 -23.19 -12.73
C ARG A 136 1.60 -21.88 -12.04
N GLN A 137 0.82 -21.47 -11.03
CA GLN A 137 0.99 -20.24 -10.29
C GLN A 137 2.30 -20.23 -9.48
N LYS A 138 2.63 -21.33 -8.82
CA LYS A 138 3.91 -21.51 -8.12
C LYS A 138 5.10 -21.32 -9.08
N ASN A 139 5.04 -21.88 -10.29
CA ASN A 139 6.08 -21.69 -11.31
C ASN A 139 6.15 -20.25 -11.81
N GLN A 140 5.00 -19.59 -11.99
CA GLN A 140 4.96 -18.16 -12.35
C GLN A 140 5.61 -17.31 -11.27
N MET A 141 5.34 -17.59 -10.00
CA MET A 141 5.94 -16.89 -8.87
C MET A 141 7.46 -17.10 -8.79
N LEU A 142 7.94 -18.33 -8.97
CA LEU A 142 9.39 -18.61 -9.05
C LEU A 142 10.06 -17.85 -10.21
N THR A 143 9.37 -17.74 -11.34
CA THR A 143 9.86 -16.93 -12.47
C THR A 143 9.90 -15.44 -12.11
N ALA A 144 8.87 -14.92 -11.47
CA ALA A 144 8.83 -13.51 -11.01
C ALA A 144 9.94 -13.21 -10.00
N LEU A 145 10.20 -14.13 -9.06
CA LEU A 145 11.30 -14.02 -8.11
C LEU A 145 12.68 -14.03 -8.80
N ALA A 146 12.85 -14.86 -9.83
CA ALA A 146 14.09 -14.87 -10.62
C ALA A 146 14.29 -13.56 -11.40
N ILE A 147 13.22 -12.95 -11.91
CA ILE A 147 13.26 -11.62 -12.55
C ILE A 147 13.58 -10.57 -11.49
N ARG A 148 12.92 -10.58 -10.32
CA ARG A 148 13.20 -9.66 -9.20
C ARG A 148 14.67 -9.71 -8.78
N ALA A 149 15.27 -10.90 -8.71
CA ALA A 149 16.69 -11.07 -8.37
C ALA A 149 17.65 -10.40 -9.37
N GLN A 150 17.17 -10.03 -10.55
CA GLN A 150 17.90 -9.29 -11.58
C GLN A 150 17.54 -7.78 -11.61
N ASP A 151 16.64 -7.32 -10.78
CA ASP A 151 16.22 -5.92 -10.70
C ASP A 151 16.98 -5.23 -9.56
N THR A 152 17.87 -4.31 -9.89
CA THR A 152 18.72 -3.61 -8.93
C THR A 152 17.89 -2.75 -7.97
N ALA A 153 16.83 -2.09 -8.44
CA ALA A 153 15.97 -1.27 -7.60
C ALA A 153 15.18 -2.13 -6.58
N ALA A 154 14.57 -3.22 -7.04
CA ALA A 154 13.85 -4.15 -6.16
C ALA A 154 14.77 -4.82 -5.13
N MET A 155 15.98 -5.15 -5.52
CA MET A 155 16.96 -5.78 -4.61
C MET A 155 17.55 -4.78 -3.61
N ALA A 156 17.73 -3.51 -3.99
CA ALA A 156 18.13 -2.47 -3.05
C ALA A 156 17.04 -2.20 -2.01
N ALA A 157 15.76 -2.13 -2.41
CA ALA A 157 14.63 -1.98 -1.50
C ALA A 157 14.53 -3.16 -0.52
N LEU A 158 14.62 -4.41 -1.01
CA LEU A 158 14.61 -5.59 -0.15
C LEU A 158 15.77 -5.59 0.87
N LEU A 159 16.96 -5.18 0.45
CA LEU A 159 18.12 -5.04 1.33
C LEU A 159 17.90 -3.96 2.38
N PHE A 160 17.29 -2.85 1.99
CA PHE A 160 16.93 -1.76 2.90
C PHE A 160 15.97 -2.23 3.99
N ASP A 161 14.89 -2.92 3.61
CA ASP A 161 13.93 -3.49 4.56
C ASP A 161 14.60 -4.45 5.55
N GLN A 162 15.55 -5.27 5.07
CA GLN A 162 16.34 -6.16 5.93
C GLN A 162 17.27 -5.45 6.91
N ILE A 163 17.58 -4.17 6.67
CA ILE A 163 18.36 -3.35 7.60
C ILE A 163 17.44 -2.68 8.61
N ILE A 164 16.44 -1.92 8.14
CA ILE A 164 15.59 -1.11 9.02
C ILE A 164 14.64 -1.95 9.87
N TYR A 165 14.21 -3.10 9.35
CA TYR A 165 13.30 -4.03 10.01
C TYR A 165 14.01 -5.28 10.53
N ALA A 166 15.31 -5.22 10.83
CA ALA A 166 16.06 -6.37 11.31
C ALA A 166 15.40 -7.03 12.53
N GLY A 167 15.01 -8.31 12.40
CA GLY A 167 14.30 -9.06 13.44
C GLY A 167 12.78 -8.78 13.53
N HIS A 168 12.27 -7.86 12.74
CA HIS A 168 10.85 -7.53 12.65
C HIS A 168 10.18 -8.28 11.48
N PRO A 169 8.89 -8.65 11.56
CA PRO A 169 8.19 -9.32 10.45
C PRO A 169 8.21 -8.55 9.12
N TYR A 170 8.27 -7.24 9.15
CA TYR A 170 8.33 -6.41 7.93
C TYR A 170 9.64 -6.54 7.14
N ALA A 171 10.68 -7.15 7.70
CA ALA A 171 11.87 -7.51 6.92
C ALA A 171 11.64 -8.66 5.93
N ARG A 172 10.48 -9.34 6.01
CA ARG A 172 10.14 -10.48 5.17
C ARG A 172 9.36 -10.01 3.94
N PRO A 173 9.82 -10.32 2.71
CA PRO A 173 9.08 -9.96 1.51
C PRO A 173 7.76 -10.73 1.43
N GLU A 174 6.71 -10.07 0.98
CA GLU A 174 5.36 -10.63 0.85
C GLU A 174 5.32 -11.83 -0.10
N GLU A 175 6.12 -11.81 -1.16
CA GLU A 175 6.24 -12.91 -2.14
C GLU A 175 7.21 -14.02 -1.69
N GLY A 176 7.84 -13.88 -0.51
CA GLY A 176 8.81 -14.84 -0.02
C GLY A 176 10.11 -14.91 -0.83
N PHE A 177 10.74 -16.07 -0.76
CA PHE A 177 12.00 -16.39 -1.44
C PHE A 177 11.85 -17.66 -2.29
N PRO A 178 12.71 -17.88 -3.32
CA PRO A 178 12.65 -19.11 -4.11
C PRO A 178 12.66 -20.38 -3.27
N GLU A 179 13.46 -20.39 -2.21
CA GLU A 179 13.61 -21.54 -1.30
C GLU A 179 12.33 -21.82 -0.53
N THR A 180 11.65 -20.78 -0.02
CA THR A 180 10.40 -20.95 0.72
C THR A 180 9.25 -21.32 -0.22
N ILE A 181 9.17 -20.70 -1.40
CA ILE A 181 8.14 -21.02 -2.40
C ILE A 181 8.26 -22.48 -2.87
N GLN A 182 9.47 -23.00 -3.06
CA GLN A 182 9.67 -24.40 -3.47
C GLN A 182 9.09 -25.40 -2.46
N THR A 183 9.09 -25.09 -1.16
CA THR A 183 8.57 -25.96 -0.11
C THR A 183 7.05 -25.92 0.05
N ILE A 184 6.40 -24.83 -0.37
CA ILE A 184 4.94 -24.67 -0.24
C ILE A 184 4.22 -25.71 -1.09
N THR A 185 3.30 -26.43 -0.47
CA THR A 185 2.40 -27.40 -1.10
C THR A 185 1.01 -26.82 -1.30
N ARG A 186 0.20 -27.49 -2.12
CA ARG A 186 -1.23 -27.15 -2.26
C ARG A 186 -1.97 -27.30 -0.92
N GLU A 187 -1.63 -28.32 -0.17
CA GLU A 187 -2.20 -28.60 1.15
C GLU A 187 -1.92 -27.46 2.15
N ASP A 188 -0.73 -26.88 2.11
CA ASP A 188 -0.40 -25.68 2.90
C ASP A 188 -1.31 -24.49 2.54
N THR A 189 -1.53 -24.28 1.24
CA THR A 189 -2.44 -23.21 0.76
C THR A 189 -3.88 -23.43 1.23
N VAL A 190 -4.38 -24.68 1.14
CA VAL A 190 -5.72 -25.03 1.62
C VAL A 190 -5.84 -24.85 3.13
N GLN A 191 -4.80 -25.23 3.88
CA GLN A 191 -4.81 -25.08 5.34
C GLN A 191 -4.73 -23.62 5.75
N PHE A 192 -3.82 -22.84 5.15
CA PHE A 192 -3.71 -21.42 5.40
C PHE A 192 -5.05 -20.69 5.13
N TYR A 193 -5.70 -21.01 4.00
CA TYR A 193 -7.01 -20.46 3.68
C TYR A 193 -8.04 -20.79 4.79
N LYS A 194 -8.13 -22.03 5.23
CA LYS A 194 -9.07 -22.45 6.27
C LYS A 194 -8.83 -21.75 7.62
N ASP A 195 -7.57 -21.48 7.93
CA ASP A 195 -7.17 -20.94 9.22
C ASP A 195 -7.26 -19.40 9.26
N THR A 196 -7.17 -18.73 8.11
CA THR A 196 -6.97 -17.26 8.11
C THR A 196 -8.04 -16.48 7.35
N PHE A 197 -8.74 -17.09 6.37
CA PHE A 197 -9.78 -16.40 5.61
C PHE A 197 -11.13 -16.48 6.32
N GLY A 198 -11.72 -15.33 6.59
CA GLY A 198 -13.02 -15.25 7.24
C GLY A 198 -13.56 -13.82 7.25
N PRO A 199 -14.81 -13.64 7.70
CA PRO A 199 -15.50 -12.36 7.64
C PRO A 199 -15.08 -11.39 8.75
N GLU A 200 -14.47 -11.86 9.84
CA GLU A 200 -14.15 -11.01 10.99
C GLU A 200 -13.12 -9.95 10.61
N GLY A 201 -13.51 -8.69 10.80
CA GLY A 201 -12.69 -7.54 10.45
C GLY A 201 -12.53 -7.28 8.95
N MET A 202 -13.29 -7.97 8.09
CA MET A 202 -13.39 -7.68 6.67
C MET A 202 -14.07 -6.32 6.47
N VAL A 203 -13.57 -5.55 5.52
CA VAL A 203 -14.17 -4.28 5.11
C VAL A 203 -14.46 -4.31 3.62
N VAL A 204 -15.64 -3.85 3.23
CA VAL A 204 -16.07 -3.74 1.83
C VAL A 204 -16.56 -2.33 1.56
N ALA A 205 -16.03 -1.69 0.52
CA ALA A 205 -16.51 -0.42 0.00
C ALA A 205 -17.22 -0.63 -1.34
N VAL A 206 -18.45 -0.12 -1.47
CA VAL A 206 -19.22 -0.12 -2.72
C VAL A 206 -19.54 1.32 -3.09
N VAL A 207 -19.00 1.79 -4.20
CA VAL A 207 -19.14 3.17 -4.65
C VAL A 207 -19.61 3.21 -6.10
N GLY A 208 -20.61 4.03 -6.38
CA GLY A 208 -21.14 4.24 -7.73
C GLY A 208 -22.67 4.33 -7.81
N ALA A 209 -23.25 3.88 -8.90
CA ALA A 209 -24.69 4.01 -9.21
C ALA A 209 -25.59 3.07 -8.38
N ILE A 210 -25.51 3.15 -7.06
CA ILE A 210 -26.27 2.30 -6.16
C ILE A 210 -26.67 3.05 -4.90
N ASP A 211 -27.86 2.72 -4.37
CA ASP A 211 -28.32 3.21 -3.08
C ASP A 211 -27.69 2.37 -1.94
N PRO A 212 -27.36 2.99 -0.80
CA PRO A 212 -26.68 2.32 0.31
C PRO A 212 -27.42 1.05 0.79
N GLU A 213 -28.72 1.13 0.94
CA GLU A 213 -29.56 0.03 1.41
C GLU A 213 -29.49 -1.17 0.45
N THR A 214 -29.52 -0.89 -0.87
CA THR A 214 -29.42 -1.93 -1.90
C THR A 214 -28.04 -2.62 -1.85
N ALA A 215 -26.97 -1.87 -1.68
CA ALA A 215 -25.62 -2.43 -1.56
C ALA A 215 -25.47 -3.28 -0.29
N ILE A 216 -25.97 -2.80 0.85
CA ILE A 216 -25.93 -3.52 2.13
C ILE A 216 -26.72 -4.82 2.05
N GLU A 217 -27.95 -4.81 1.54
CA GLU A 217 -28.78 -6.02 1.41
C GLU A 217 -28.15 -7.02 0.41
N ALA A 218 -27.53 -6.55 -0.67
CA ALA A 218 -26.83 -7.42 -1.61
C ALA A 218 -25.60 -8.11 -0.96
N LEU A 219 -24.80 -7.38 -0.19
CA LEU A 219 -23.68 -7.94 0.56
C LEU A 219 -24.14 -8.87 1.67
N LYS A 220 -25.19 -8.52 2.39
CA LYS A 220 -25.81 -9.38 3.40
C LYS A 220 -26.32 -10.69 2.79
N GLY A 221 -26.93 -10.63 1.61
CA GLY A 221 -27.43 -11.82 0.89
C GLY A 221 -26.33 -12.72 0.33
N THR A 222 -25.11 -12.22 0.12
CA THR A 222 -24.00 -12.97 -0.47
C THR A 222 -22.91 -13.37 0.52
N LEU A 223 -22.63 -12.54 1.52
CA LEU A 223 -21.56 -12.72 2.49
C LEU A 223 -22.04 -12.71 3.96
N GLY A 224 -23.28 -12.31 4.25
CA GLY A 224 -23.74 -12.11 5.63
C GLY A 224 -23.88 -13.36 6.47
N ASP A 225 -24.00 -14.54 5.85
CA ASP A 225 -24.03 -15.86 6.51
C ASP A 225 -22.65 -16.54 6.55
N TRP A 226 -21.60 -15.88 5.96
CA TRP A 226 -20.25 -16.42 6.01
C TRP A 226 -19.74 -16.42 7.43
N ASN A 227 -19.17 -17.54 7.85
CA ASN A 227 -18.58 -17.73 9.17
C ASN A 227 -17.37 -18.63 9.06
N ASN A 228 -16.29 -18.27 9.75
CA ASN A 228 -15.14 -19.13 9.98
C ASN A 228 -14.76 -19.10 11.47
N PRO A 229 -15.23 -20.07 12.28
CA PRO A 229 -14.94 -20.08 13.71
C PRO A 229 -13.46 -20.31 14.04
N ASN A 230 -12.66 -20.71 13.05
CA ASN A 230 -11.21 -20.96 13.20
C ASN A 230 -10.37 -19.78 12.68
N GLN A 231 -10.99 -18.67 12.25
CA GLN A 231 -10.26 -17.53 11.70
C GLN A 231 -9.21 -17.02 12.69
N GLN A 232 -7.96 -17.13 12.31
CA GLN A 232 -6.85 -16.53 13.04
C GLN A 232 -6.79 -15.04 12.75
N LEU A 233 -6.70 -14.25 13.81
CA LEU A 233 -6.52 -12.80 13.71
C LEU A 233 -5.03 -12.46 13.57
N LEU A 234 -4.75 -11.31 12.99
CA LEU A 234 -3.38 -10.80 12.92
C LEU A 234 -2.81 -10.66 14.33
N PRO A 235 -1.56 -11.07 14.53
CA PRO A 235 -0.86 -10.83 15.79
C PRO A 235 -0.61 -9.33 15.99
N GLU A 236 -0.32 -8.95 17.22
CA GLU A 236 0.15 -7.60 17.52
C GLU A 236 1.47 -7.34 16.76
N ILE A 237 1.55 -6.17 16.12
CA ILE A 237 2.73 -5.77 15.36
C ILE A 237 3.79 -5.29 16.37
N PRO A 238 4.99 -5.92 16.39
CA PRO A 238 6.04 -5.49 17.28
C PRO A 238 6.48 -4.04 17.01
N THR A 239 6.97 -3.37 18.02
CA THR A 239 7.64 -2.08 17.84
C THR A 239 9.09 -2.30 17.39
N ILE A 240 9.65 -1.33 16.68
CA ILE A 240 11.06 -1.34 16.31
C ILE A 240 11.71 -0.02 16.76
N GLY A 241 12.93 -0.12 17.28
CA GLY A 241 13.71 1.04 17.65
C GLY A 241 14.41 1.67 16.44
N PRO A 242 14.90 2.91 16.58
CA PRO A 242 15.69 3.56 15.55
C PRO A 242 17.04 2.84 15.33
N ILE A 243 17.58 2.98 14.12
CA ILE A 243 18.93 2.49 13.78
C ILE A 243 19.93 3.21 14.69
N GLN A 244 20.83 2.44 15.32
CA GLN A 244 21.79 3.00 16.30
C GLN A 244 23.07 3.56 15.66
N LYS A 245 23.38 3.15 14.45
CA LYS A 245 24.53 3.59 13.65
C LYS A 245 24.25 3.39 12.17
N THR A 246 24.90 4.17 11.33
CA THR A 246 24.82 3.95 9.88
C THR A 246 25.23 2.52 9.53
N THR A 247 24.36 1.83 8.83
CA THR A 247 24.54 0.44 8.42
C THR A 247 24.41 0.35 6.91
N GLN A 248 25.48 -0.10 6.25
CA GLN A 248 25.48 -0.28 4.80
C GLN A 248 25.52 -1.75 4.44
N LYS A 249 24.71 -2.14 3.46
CA LYS A 249 24.77 -3.44 2.79
C LYS A 249 24.77 -3.24 1.28
N SER A 250 25.52 -4.09 0.59
CA SER A 250 25.62 -4.07 -0.87
C SER A 250 25.39 -5.46 -1.44
N LEU A 251 24.70 -5.52 -2.59
CA LEU A 251 24.47 -6.74 -3.36
C LEU A 251 25.03 -6.56 -4.78
N SER A 252 25.96 -7.41 -5.18
CA SER A 252 26.45 -7.43 -6.56
C SER A 252 25.51 -8.25 -7.46
N ILE A 253 25.06 -7.65 -8.55
CA ILE A 253 24.26 -8.29 -9.61
C ILE A 253 25.04 -8.14 -10.92
N PRO A 254 25.79 -9.16 -11.35
CA PRO A 254 26.68 -9.05 -12.51
C PRO A 254 25.93 -8.68 -13.80
N GLY A 255 26.60 -7.89 -14.66
CA GLY A 255 26.09 -7.51 -15.97
C GLY A 255 25.13 -6.32 -15.97
N LYS A 256 24.96 -5.64 -14.85
CA LYS A 256 24.18 -4.39 -14.77
C LYS A 256 25.02 -3.18 -15.14
N SER A 257 24.39 -2.20 -15.78
CA SER A 257 25.00 -0.90 -16.11
C SER A 257 24.62 0.22 -15.15
N GLN A 258 23.65 -0.05 -14.26
CA GLN A 258 23.12 0.85 -13.25
C GLN A 258 23.29 0.24 -11.86
N ALA A 259 23.51 1.07 -10.87
CA ALA A 259 23.33 0.74 -9.47
C ALA A 259 22.11 1.51 -8.93
N ASP A 260 21.35 0.84 -8.10
CA ASP A 260 20.24 1.43 -7.37
C ASP A 260 20.57 1.43 -5.87
N LEU A 261 20.23 2.52 -5.22
CA LEU A 261 20.48 2.69 -3.80
C LEU A 261 19.25 3.22 -3.06
N VAL A 262 19.14 2.83 -1.81
CA VAL A 262 18.15 3.32 -0.86
C VAL A 262 18.87 3.75 0.40
N VAL A 263 18.70 5.01 0.79
CA VAL A 263 19.21 5.60 2.02
C VAL A 263 18.03 6.02 2.87
N GLY A 264 18.02 5.73 4.18
CA GLY A 264 16.89 6.16 4.99
C GLY A 264 16.85 5.56 6.38
N CYS A 265 15.68 5.62 6.99
CA CYS A 265 15.43 5.21 8.36
C CYS A 265 14.01 4.68 8.54
N THR A 266 13.68 4.22 9.76
CA THR A 266 12.29 3.93 10.15
C THR A 266 11.49 5.23 10.24
N ALA A 267 10.19 5.14 9.94
CA ALA A 267 9.22 6.22 10.05
C ALA A 267 8.11 5.86 11.06
N PRO A 268 7.33 6.83 11.53
CA PRO A 268 6.23 6.54 12.44
C PRO A 268 5.10 5.72 11.78
N GLU A 269 4.30 5.10 12.62
CA GLU A 269 3.02 4.52 12.20
C GLU A 269 2.05 5.60 11.67
N ARG A 270 1.06 5.18 10.89
CA ARG A 270 0.11 6.08 10.22
C ARG A 270 -0.70 6.97 11.16
N LEU A 271 -0.99 6.51 12.37
CA LEU A 271 -1.78 7.24 13.36
C LEU A 271 -0.95 8.16 14.25
N SER A 272 0.37 8.17 14.10
CA SER A 272 1.24 9.10 14.83
C SER A 272 0.90 10.55 14.50
N PRO A 273 0.89 11.46 15.50
CA PRO A 273 0.76 12.89 15.24
C PRO A 273 1.89 13.44 14.35
N ASP A 274 3.04 12.78 14.32
CA ASP A 274 4.19 13.15 13.53
C ASP A 274 4.00 12.85 12.01
N TYR A 275 3.01 12.04 11.64
CA TYR A 275 2.84 11.60 10.25
C TYR A 275 2.64 12.74 9.25
N TYR A 276 1.73 13.69 9.52
CA TYR A 276 1.43 14.77 8.56
C TYR A 276 2.57 15.79 8.41
N PRO A 277 3.23 16.26 9.48
CA PRO A 277 4.44 17.06 9.34
C PRO A 277 5.52 16.37 8.52
N LEU A 278 5.75 15.06 8.75
CA LEU A 278 6.71 14.28 7.96
C LEU A 278 6.26 14.09 6.51
N GLN A 279 4.98 13.92 6.25
CA GLN A 279 4.45 13.80 4.89
C GLN A 279 4.71 15.08 4.08
N VAL A 280 4.48 16.26 4.68
CA VAL A 280 4.77 17.56 4.05
C VAL A 280 6.28 17.72 3.89
N GLY A 281 7.09 17.38 4.89
CA GLY A 281 8.54 17.39 4.83
C GLY A 281 9.11 16.47 3.75
N ASN A 282 8.57 15.25 3.63
CA ASN A 282 8.97 14.31 2.58
C ASN A 282 8.69 14.83 1.17
N ASN A 283 7.58 15.54 0.98
CA ASN A 283 7.26 16.16 -0.31
C ASN A 283 8.31 17.20 -0.71
N ILE A 284 8.72 18.04 0.24
CA ILE A 284 9.78 19.05 0.05
C ILE A 284 11.13 18.38 -0.21
N LEU A 285 11.46 17.35 0.57
CA LEU A 285 12.74 16.65 0.45
C LEU A 285 12.94 16.00 -0.93
N GLY A 286 11.91 15.26 -1.42
CA GLY A 286 12.13 14.53 -2.67
C GLY A 286 10.90 13.92 -3.32
N GLN A 287 9.72 13.82 -2.67
CA GLN A 287 8.54 13.24 -3.30
C GLN A 287 8.04 14.07 -4.48
N PHE A 288 8.32 15.37 -4.50
CA PHE A 288 7.99 16.27 -5.60
C PHE A 288 8.88 16.06 -6.84
N GLY A 289 9.68 14.99 -6.86
CA GLY A 289 10.55 14.61 -7.97
C GLY A 289 11.64 15.66 -8.21
N MET A 290 11.77 16.16 -9.45
CA MET A 290 12.79 17.14 -9.82
C MET A 290 12.66 18.48 -9.06
N MET A 291 11.50 18.83 -8.57
CA MET A 291 11.28 20.07 -7.82
C MET A 291 11.61 19.94 -6.33
N GLY A 292 11.82 18.72 -5.81
CA GLY A 292 12.29 18.49 -4.45
C GLY A 292 13.80 18.73 -4.31
N ARG A 293 14.28 18.95 -3.07
CA ARG A 293 15.68 19.25 -2.78
C ARG A 293 16.64 18.18 -3.32
N LEU A 294 16.30 16.89 -3.16
CA LEU A 294 17.09 15.79 -3.71
C LEU A 294 17.14 15.81 -5.25
N GLY A 295 16.00 16.08 -5.90
CA GLY A 295 15.91 16.18 -7.36
C GLY A 295 16.82 17.27 -7.90
N LYS A 296 16.76 18.44 -7.30
CA LYS A 296 17.59 19.59 -7.65
C LYS A 296 19.07 19.28 -7.46
N ARG A 297 19.50 18.84 -6.27
CA ARG A 297 20.90 18.63 -5.90
C ARG A 297 21.56 17.49 -6.68
N VAL A 298 20.91 16.33 -6.75
CA VAL A 298 21.54 15.10 -7.25
C VAL A 298 21.34 14.92 -8.75
N ARG A 299 20.19 15.36 -9.29
CA ARG A 299 19.87 15.15 -10.71
C ARG A 299 20.06 16.38 -11.56
N GLU A 300 19.49 17.53 -11.17
CA GLU A 300 19.52 18.75 -11.99
C GLU A 300 20.91 19.40 -12.00
N GLU A 301 21.46 19.66 -10.81
CA GLU A 301 22.74 20.38 -10.68
C GLU A 301 23.96 19.47 -10.94
N SER A 302 23.92 18.21 -10.49
CA SER A 302 25.09 17.30 -10.57
C SER A 302 25.02 16.35 -11.75
N GLY A 303 23.84 16.05 -12.29
CA GLY A 303 23.68 15.12 -13.40
C GLY A 303 24.02 13.65 -13.07
N LEU A 304 24.07 13.28 -11.77
CA LEU A 304 24.58 11.98 -11.32
C LEU A 304 23.52 10.87 -11.24
N ALA A 305 22.23 11.23 -11.19
CA ALA A 305 21.15 10.27 -11.07
C ALA A 305 20.24 10.25 -12.29
N TYR A 306 19.84 9.06 -12.74
CA TYR A 306 18.77 8.88 -13.72
C TYR A 306 17.43 9.23 -13.12
N TYR A 307 17.24 8.87 -11.85
CA TYR A 307 16.12 9.28 -11.02
C TYR A 307 16.59 9.40 -9.56
N VAL A 308 15.96 10.28 -8.82
CA VAL A 308 16.10 10.41 -7.38
C VAL A 308 14.79 10.96 -6.81
N TYR A 309 14.33 10.36 -5.74
CA TYR A 309 13.12 10.80 -5.03
C TYR A 309 13.13 10.29 -3.58
N SER A 310 12.24 10.83 -2.76
CA SER A 310 11.99 10.29 -1.42
C SER A 310 10.58 9.71 -1.30
N SER A 311 10.45 8.71 -0.45
CA SER A 311 9.20 8.01 -0.14
C SER A 311 9.03 7.90 1.36
N LEU A 312 7.84 8.21 1.87
CA LEU A 312 7.43 7.99 3.24
C LEU A 312 6.29 6.99 3.26
N SER A 313 6.56 5.78 3.70
CA SER A 313 5.56 4.74 3.94
C SER A 313 5.16 4.70 5.40
N SER A 314 3.90 4.41 5.69
CA SER A 314 3.39 4.24 7.04
C SER A 314 2.21 3.29 7.04
N SER A 315 2.13 2.43 8.03
CA SER A 315 1.09 1.42 8.20
C SER A 315 0.63 1.39 9.67
N TRP A 316 0.04 0.30 10.13
CA TRP A 316 -0.26 0.05 11.55
C TRP A 316 0.98 -0.16 12.41
N GLY A 317 2.07 -0.56 11.80
CA GLY A 317 3.37 -0.69 12.44
C GLY A 317 4.33 0.39 11.97
N PRO A 318 5.63 0.26 12.32
CA PRO A 318 6.66 1.21 11.93
C PRO A 318 6.75 1.33 10.41
N GLY A 319 6.84 2.55 9.93
CA GLY A 319 7.02 2.87 8.53
C GLY A 319 8.49 2.94 8.11
N ALA A 320 8.71 3.36 6.86
CA ALA A 320 10.01 3.64 6.30
C ALA A 320 10.05 5.05 5.68
N TRP A 321 11.17 5.75 5.84
CA TRP A 321 11.47 6.98 5.11
C TRP A 321 12.71 6.74 4.28
N GLU A 322 12.54 6.73 2.97
CA GLU A 322 13.49 6.27 1.98
C GLU A 322 13.88 7.40 1.02
N MET A 323 15.14 7.55 0.73
CA MET A 323 15.70 8.34 -0.37
C MET A 323 16.26 7.35 -1.38
N ILE A 324 15.67 7.31 -2.55
CA ILE A 324 15.89 6.28 -3.56
C ILE A 324 16.54 6.92 -4.78
N ALA A 325 17.61 6.32 -5.32
CA ALA A 325 18.27 6.81 -6.53
C ALA A 325 18.78 5.67 -7.41
N GLY A 326 18.68 5.89 -8.72
CA GLY A 326 19.32 5.07 -9.75
C GLY A 326 20.48 5.84 -10.39
N VAL A 327 21.70 5.30 -10.33
CA VAL A 327 22.92 6.02 -10.66
C VAL A 327 23.90 5.19 -11.48
N ASN A 328 24.90 5.84 -12.06
CA ASN A 328 26.08 5.13 -12.57
C ASN A 328 26.82 4.45 -11.40
N PRO A 329 27.26 3.19 -11.53
CA PRO A 329 27.97 2.49 -10.46
C PRO A 329 29.17 3.24 -9.89
N GLN A 330 29.88 4.03 -10.70
CA GLN A 330 31.01 4.84 -10.26
C GLN A 330 30.59 6.05 -9.41
N SER A 331 29.34 6.43 -9.41
CA SER A 331 28.80 7.61 -8.70
C SER A 331 28.12 7.26 -7.38
N VAL A 332 28.04 5.98 -7.02
CA VAL A 332 27.27 5.50 -5.85
C VAL A 332 27.70 6.20 -4.56
N GLU A 333 29.00 6.20 -4.26
CA GLU A 333 29.54 6.80 -3.02
C GLU A 333 29.24 8.30 -2.97
N THR A 334 29.49 9.01 -4.08
CA THR A 334 29.21 10.45 -4.19
C THR A 334 27.75 10.77 -3.97
N VAL A 335 26.84 9.97 -4.53
CA VAL A 335 25.40 10.21 -4.38
C VAL A 335 24.93 9.88 -2.97
N VAL A 336 25.44 8.84 -2.32
CA VAL A 336 25.16 8.55 -0.90
C VAL A 336 25.62 9.71 -0.01
N GLU A 337 26.81 10.27 -0.26
CA GLU A 337 27.28 11.46 0.45
C GLU A 337 26.38 12.68 0.23
N MET A 338 25.98 12.96 -1.02
CA MET A 338 25.10 14.07 -1.35
C MET A 338 23.72 13.95 -0.69
N ILE A 339 23.14 12.74 -0.67
CA ILE A 339 21.87 12.47 0.03
C ILE A 339 22.06 12.69 1.53
N THR A 340 23.14 12.20 2.12
CA THR A 340 23.42 12.37 3.54
C THR A 340 23.62 13.82 3.94
N GLU A 341 24.31 14.61 3.10
CA GLU A 341 24.47 16.05 3.29
C GLU A 341 23.12 16.77 3.18
N GLU A 342 22.29 16.43 2.19
CA GLU A 342 20.95 17.03 2.07
C GLU A 342 20.09 16.72 3.30
N ILE A 343 20.15 15.49 3.83
CA ILE A 343 19.50 15.14 5.09
C ILE A 343 20.04 16.02 6.24
N ARG A 344 21.35 16.23 6.32
CA ARG A 344 21.97 17.06 7.38
C ARG A 344 21.50 18.50 7.30
N GLU A 345 21.41 19.07 6.10
CA GLU A 345 20.88 20.40 5.89
C GLU A 345 19.38 20.46 6.24
N PHE A 346 18.60 19.46 5.78
CA PHE A 346 17.14 19.39 6.01
C PHE A 346 16.76 19.30 7.50
N VAL A 347 17.62 18.69 8.35
CA VAL A 347 17.40 18.63 9.81
C VAL A 347 18.06 19.79 10.57
N SER A 348 18.85 20.66 9.91
CA SER A 348 19.52 21.78 10.57
C SER A 348 18.68 23.05 10.63
N GLU A 349 17.93 23.34 9.55
CA GLU A 349 17.18 24.57 9.38
C GLU A 349 15.73 24.31 8.99
N PRO A 350 14.79 25.21 9.35
CA PRO A 350 13.42 25.12 8.89
C PRO A 350 13.33 25.20 7.36
N VAL A 351 12.34 24.53 6.77
CA VAL A 351 12.01 24.71 5.35
C VAL A 351 11.56 26.14 5.10
N THR A 352 11.78 26.63 3.87
CA THR A 352 11.35 27.97 3.50
C THR A 352 9.84 28.10 3.42
N GLU A 353 9.32 29.32 3.54
CA GLU A 353 7.88 29.61 3.38
C GLU A 353 7.37 29.22 1.97
N GLU A 354 8.20 29.34 0.94
CA GLU A 354 7.87 28.95 -0.43
C GLU A 354 7.72 27.42 -0.53
N GLU A 355 8.70 26.65 -0.07
CA GLU A 355 8.66 25.17 -0.03
C GLU A 355 7.44 24.67 0.75
N LEU A 356 7.16 25.26 1.90
CA LEU A 356 6.02 24.91 2.74
C LEU A 356 4.69 25.20 2.01
N SER A 357 4.56 26.37 1.42
CA SER A 357 3.37 26.80 0.68
C SER A 357 3.10 25.88 -0.52
N ASP A 358 4.14 25.56 -1.29
CA ASP A 358 4.03 24.70 -2.46
C ASP A 358 3.66 23.27 -2.10
N SER A 359 4.29 22.71 -1.05
CA SER A 359 3.96 21.38 -0.57
C SER A 359 2.53 21.28 -0.04
N LYS A 360 2.07 22.26 0.74
CA LYS A 360 0.67 22.32 1.18
C LYS A 360 -0.29 22.41 -0.01
N SER A 361 0.01 23.28 -0.98
CA SER A 361 -0.80 23.44 -2.19
C SER A 361 -0.87 22.13 -2.99
N TYR A 362 0.22 21.38 -3.08
CA TYR A 362 0.24 20.07 -3.71
C TYR A 362 -0.73 19.09 -3.04
N TYR A 363 -0.68 18.93 -1.70
CA TYR A 363 -1.55 17.99 -0.99
C TYR A 363 -3.03 18.39 -1.09
N LEU A 364 -3.32 19.69 -1.00
CA LEU A 364 -4.68 20.18 -1.12
C LEU A 364 -5.23 20.03 -2.54
N GLY A 365 -4.39 20.29 -3.56
CA GLY A 365 -4.77 20.12 -4.96
C GLY A 365 -4.91 18.65 -5.39
N ARG A 366 -4.15 17.76 -4.75
CA ARG A 366 -4.23 16.31 -5.00
C ARG A 366 -5.50 15.66 -4.46
N LEU A 367 -6.09 16.18 -3.39
CA LEU A 367 -7.24 15.58 -2.73
C LEU A 367 -8.45 15.39 -3.68
N PRO A 368 -8.91 16.36 -4.46
CA PRO A 368 -9.98 16.17 -5.44
C PRO A 368 -9.63 15.09 -6.48
N LEU A 369 -8.38 15.04 -6.93
CA LEU A 369 -7.93 14.04 -7.93
C LEU A 369 -7.99 12.62 -7.39
N LEU A 370 -7.71 12.40 -6.10
CA LEU A 370 -7.87 11.10 -5.45
C LEU A 370 -9.33 10.65 -5.39
N LEU A 371 -10.25 11.59 -5.35
CA LEU A 371 -11.69 11.36 -5.19
C LEU A 371 -12.48 11.50 -6.50
N GLU A 372 -11.81 11.68 -7.64
CA GLU A 372 -12.43 11.89 -8.96
C GLU A 372 -13.22 10.67 -9.43
N SER A 373 -12.71 9.47 -9.19
CA SER A 373 -13.31 8.23 -9.68
C SER A 373 -13.99 7.42 -8.55
N ASN A 374 -14.99 6.62 -8.90
CA ASN A 374 -15.61 5.66 -7.96
C ASN A 374 -14.55 4.75 -7.33
N SER A 375 -13.53 4.35 -8.09
CA SER A 375 -12.41 3.53 -7.60
C SER A 375 -11.55 4.29 -6.57
N GLY A 376 -11.23 5.55 -6.83
CA GLY A 376 -10.48 6.40 -5.90
C GLY A 376 -11.23 6.63 -4.59
N VAL A 377 -12.53 6.90 -4.68
CA VAL A 377 -13.41 7.02 -3.50
C VAL A 377 -13.45 5.70 -2.73
N ALA A 378 -13.66 4.56 -3.38
CA ALA A 378 -13.71 3.25 -2.71
C ALA A 378 -12.41 2.93 -1.95
N ILE A 379 -11.23 3.18 -2.55
CA ILE A 379 -9.93 3.03 -1.87
C ILE A 379 -9.85 3.98 -0.66
N SER A 380 -10.30 5.21 -0.85
CA SER A 380 -10.29 6.22 0.21
C SER A 380 -11.16 5.82 1.40
N LEU A 381 -12.36 5.28 1.14
CA LEU A 381 -13.25 4.76 2.19
C LEU A 381 -12.62 3.57 2.95
N LEU A 382 -11.98 2.63 2.23
CA LEU A 382 -11.25 1.54 2.87
C LEU A 382 -10.14 2.07 3.78
N ASN A 383 -9.40 3.10 3.37
CA ASN A 383 -8.35 3.72 4.18
C ASN A 383 -8.92 4.43 5.42
N LEU A 384 -10.11 5.07 5.31
CA LEU A 384 -10.79 5.66 6.49
C LEU A 384 -11.04 4.60 7.56
N GLU A 385 -11.60 3.46 7.16
CA GLU A 385 -11.91 2.37 8.09
C GLU A 385 -10.63 1.66 8.56
N HIS A 386 -9.69 1.38 7.63
CA HIS A 386 -8.44 0.72 7.95
C HIS A 386 -7.65 1.47 9.02
N PHE A 387 -7.52 2.78 8.90
CA PHE A 387 -6.77 3.61 9.83
C PHE A 387 -7.66 4.34 10.86
N LYS A 388 -8.95 4.02 10.95
CA LYS A 388 -9.89 4.65 11.91
C LYS A 388 -9.84 6.18 11.88
N LEU A 389 -9.79 6.78 10.68
CA LEU A 389 -9.59 8.23 10.52
C LEU A 389 -10.87 9.06 10.76
N GLY A 390 -12.05 8.41 10.82
CA GLY A 390 -13.35 9.06 10.89
C GLY A 390 -13.94 9.39 9.51
N LEU A 391 -15.27 9.43 9.42
CA LEU A 391 -15.96 9.73 8.15
C LEU A 391 -15.83 11.20 7.74
N ASP A 392 -15.52 12.10 8.66
CA ASP A 392 -15.29 13.53 8.45
C ASP A 392 -13.86 13.86 8.00
N PHE A 393 -13.03 12.84 7.81
CA PHE A 393 -11.60 13.01 7.51
C PHE A 393 -11.34 13.95 6.33
N PHE A 394 -12.03 13.77 5.19
CA PHE A 394 -11.78 14.59 3.99
C PHE A 394 -12.18 16.05 4.19
N GLN A 395 -13.14 16.31 5.09
CA GLN A 395 -13.58 17.66 5.43
C GLN A 395 -12.59 18.36 6.40
N THR A 396 -11.90 17.58 7.25
CA THR A 396 -10.95 18.09 8.26
C THR A 396 -9.48 18.06 7.78
N TYR A 397 -9.15 17.20 6.82
CA TYR A 397 -7.80 17.03 6.27
C TYR A 397 -7.17 18.36 5.77
N PRO A 398 -7.91 19.23 5.04
CA PRO A 398 -7.35 20.50 4.58
C PRO A 398 -6.87 21.39 5.71
N GLN A 399 -7.64 21.51 6.79
CA GLN A 399 -7.25 22.31 7.94
C GLN A 399 -6.02 21.74 8.63
N LYS A 400 -5.91 20.38 8.72
CA LYS A 400 -4.74 19.69 9.26
C LYS A 400 -3.47 20.02 8.47
N ILE A 401 -3.54 19.95 7.13
CA ILE A 401 -2.38 20.28 6.26
C ILE A 401 -2.04 21.77 6.36
N GLN A 402 -3.03 22.66 6.35
CA GLN A 402 -2.80 24.11 6.44
C GLN A 402 -2.17 24.55 7.77
N ALA A 403 -2.49 23.86 8.86
CA ALA A 403 -1.98 24.17 10.19
C ALA A 403 -0.49 23.84 10.38
N ILE A 404 0.08 22.94 9.57
CA ILE A 404 1.48 22.50 9.70
C ILE A 404 2.43 23.70 9.52
N THR A 405 3.40 23.85 10.41
CA THR A 405 4.41 24.91 10.38
C THR A 405 5.80 24.36 9.96
N ALA A 406 6.68 25.25 9.49
CA ALA A 406 8.06 24.90 9.18
C ALA A 406 8.82 24.39 10.42
N GLU A 407 8.51 24.93 11.61
CA GLU A 407 9.08 24.50 12.87
C GLU A 407 8.62 23.08 13.26
N GLU A 408 7.33 22.76 13.09
CA GLU A 408 6.81 21.39 13.33
C GLU A 408 7.49 20.39 12.40
N ILE A 409 7.67 20.71 11.13
CA ILE A 409 8.41 19.85 10.17
C ILE A 409 9.82 19.61 10.67
N LEU A 410 10.56 20.67 11.03
CA LEU A 410 11.93 20.57 11.53
C LEU A 410 12.03 19.72 12.80
N LEU A 411 11.19 20.00 13.79
CA LEU A 411 11.20 19.27 15.06
C LEU A 411 10.84 17.80 14.86
N THR A 412 9.87 17.52 14.01
CA THR A 412 9.44 16.15 13.72
C THR A 412 10.50 15.41 12.92
N THR A 413 11.07 16.03 11.89
CA THR A 413 12.11 15.43 11.07
C THR A 413 13.34 15.01 11.91
N ARG A 414 13.77 15.85 12.84
CA ARG A 414 14.90 15.55 13.76
C ARG A 414 14.68 14.31 14.64
N LYS A 415 13.43 13.88 14.87
CA LYS A 415 13.15 12.67 15.66
C LYS A 415 13.49 11.39 14.88
N TYR A 416 13.39 11.42 13.55
CA TYR A 416 13.47 10.24 12.68
C TYR A 416 14.72 10.25 11.80
N LEU A 417 15.04 11.35 11.14
CA LEU A 417 16.22 11.48 10.29
C LEU A 417 17.42 11.94 11.10
N ASN A 418 18.33 10.99 11.38
CA ASN A 418 19.65 11.29 11.92
C ASN A 418 20.70 10.95 10.85
N PRO A 419 21.46 11.94 10.30
CA PRO A 419 22.43 11.71 9.24
C PRO A 419 23.55 10.74 9.61
N ASP A 420 23.77 10.49 10.90
CA ASP A 420 24.80 9.55 11.40
C ASP A 420 24.22 8.16 11.73
N GLN A 421 22.91 7.94 11.51
CA GLN A 421 22.18 6.72 11.84
C GLN A 421 21.23 6.32 10.71
N LEU A 422 21.78 6.04 9.53
CA LEU A 422 21.04 5.71 8.32
C LEU A 422 21.24 4.25 7.90
N ALA A 423 20.23 3.65 7.33
CA ALA A 423 20.35 2.45 6.51
C ALA A 423 20.79 2.86 5.11
N VAL A 424 21.77 2.17 4.56
CA VAL A 424 22.23 2.34 3.18
C VAL A 424 22.23 0.99 2.51
N ALA A 425 21.37 0.80 1.53
CA ALA A 425 21.27 -0.41 0.74
C ALA A 425 21.64 -0.12 -0.72
N ILE A 426 22.48 -0.93 -1.31
CA ILE A 426 22.99 -0.75 -2.67
C ILE A 426 22.87 -2.06 -3.42
N ALA A 427 22.31 -2.05 -4.63
CA ALA A 427 22.38 -3.18 -5.54
C ALA A 427 22.88 -2.71 -6.92
N GLY A 428 23.86 -3.41 -7.47
CA GLY A 428 24.50 -3.03 -8.73
C GLY A 428 25.53 -4.04 -9.17
N PRO A 429 26.35 -3.72 -10.19
CA PRO A 429 27.40 -4.61 -10.71
C PRO A 429 28.49 -4.92 -9.70
#